data_cdc664a80169b19b164272e041c16dee
#
_entry.id   cdc664a80169b19b164272e041c16dee
#
_cell.length_a   1.000
_cell.length_b   1.000
_cell.length_c   1.000
_cell.angle_alpha   90.00
_cell.angle_beta   90.00
_cell.angle_gamma   90.00
#
_symmetry.space_group_name_H-M   'P 1'
#
loop_
_entity.id
_entity.type
_entity.pdbx_description
1 polymer ?
#
loop_
_entity_poly.entity_id
_entity_poly.type
_entity_poly.pdbx_seq_one_letter_code
_entity_poly.pdbx_strand_id
1 'polypeptide(L)'
;DAPLYVDFLLKVNGTEIPERVYMGDIPIMTEQGTFIINGAERVIISQLHRSPGICFEKTRHTSGRTLYSYRIIPDRGSWMDVQFDINDFIYIYLDRRRRRRKFYITTFLRAIGYPTNRDILAECYEVKKHTTASLLKQKDLSGFYTVDDITTEDDVLVIDELVQLTENHLKQLIDAGIKEVELAYIAEGDNYLIGCLRKDPARNEEDALKEIYRRMRPGDPPNINNAKLLIKRLFFDNRRYDLGAVGRYKLNERLKQDIPLTLRVLDPRSEEHTS
;
A
#
# COMPACT_ATOMS: atom_id res chain seq x y z
N ASP A 1 -33.98 23.61 -21.16
CA ASP A 1 -33.17 23.75 -19.92
C ASP A 1 -34.06 24.30 -18.82
N ALA A 2 -33.76 23.95 -17.57
CA ALA A 2 -34.38 24.51 -16.38
C ALA A 2 -33.35 25.20 -15.50
N PRO A 3 -33.63 26.41 -15.01
CA PRO A 3 -32.72 27.11 -14.13
C PRO A 3 -32.68 26.42 -12.75
N LEU A 4 -31.47 26.15 -12.26
CA LEU A 4 -31.24 25.61 -10.92
C LEU A 4 -30.97 26.76 -9.95
N TYR A 5 -31.81 26.89 -8.93
CA TYR A 5 -31.61 27.76 -7.80
C TYR A 5 -31.35 26.93 -6.55
N VAL A 6 -30.42 27.37 -5.71
CA VAL A 6 -30.13 26.76 -4.43
C VAL A 6 -30.32 27.82 -3.33
N ASP A 7 -31.10 27.48 -2.32
CA ASP A 7 -31.28 28.33 -1.15
C ASP A 7 -30.17 28.00 -0.14
N PHE A 8 -29.22 28.95 0.02
CA PHE A 8 -28.13 28.84 0.99
C PHE A 8 -28.52 29.50 2.31
N LEU A 9 -28.10 28.90 3.41
CA LEU A 9 -28.19 29.50 4.73
C LEU A 9 -26.76 29.73 5.26
N LEU A 10 -26.32 30.97 5.17
CA LEU A 10 -25.02 31.38 5.68
C LEU A 10 -25.12 31.70 7.18
N LYS A 11 -24.37 30.98 8.01
CA LYS A 11 -24.29 31.21 9.45
C LYS A 11 -22.98 31.92 9.78
N VAL A 12 -23.09 33.19 10.17
CA VAL A 12 -21.94 34.01 10.57
C VAL A 12 -22.23 34.62 11.94
N ASN A 13 -21.38 34.37 12.91
CA ASN A 13 -21.49 34.94 14.28
C ASN A 13 -22.87 34.78 14.92
N GLY A 14 -23.56 33.66 14.68
CA GLY A 14 -24.88 33.40 15.21
C GLY A 14 -26.05 34.03 14.43
N THR A 15 -25.76 34.79 13.37
CA THR A 15 -26.77 35.35 12.47
C THR A 15 -26.92 34.42 11.26
N GLU A 16 -28.16 34.09 10.92
CA GLU A 16 -28.51 33.28 9.73
C GLU A 16 -28.96 34.21 8.61
N ILE A 17 -28.29 34.14 7.47
CA ILE A 17 -28.61 34.94 6.29
C ILE A 17 -29.03 33.97 5.18
N PRO A 18 -30.32 33.89 4.84
CA PRO A 18 -30.79 33.10 3.71
C PRO A 18 -30.53 33.84 2.41
N GLU A 19 -29.98 33.16 1.42
CA GLU A 19 -29.75 33.70 0.08
C GLU A 19 -30.05 32.64 -0.99
N ARG A 20 -30.81 33.07 -2.02
CA ARG A 20 -31.11 32.22 -3.17
C ARG A 20 -30.16 32.53 -4.31
N VAL A 21 -29.31 31.54 -4.64
CA VAL A 21 -28.25 31.69 -5.64
C VAL A 21 -28.59 30.87 -6.88
N TYR A 22 -28.49 31.50 -8.04
CA TYR A 22 -28.57 30.81 -9.33
C TYR A 22 -27.28 30.04 -9.59
N MET A 23 -27.40 28.73 -9.84
CA MET A 23 -26.26 27.82 -10.02
C MET A 23 -26.02 27.46 -11.50
N GLY A 24 -26.90 27.82 -12.40
CA GLY A 24 -26.83 27.51 -13.82
C GLY A 24 -28.09 26.82 -14.35
N ASP A 25 -28.08 26.47 -15.62
CA ASP A 25 -29.17 25.76 -16.29
C ASP A 25 -28.82 24.26 -16.38
N ILE A 26 -29.85 23.42 -16.14
CA ILE A 26 -29.74 21.97 -16.30
C ILE A 26 -30.55 21.55 -17.53
N PRO A 27 -29.96 20.79 -18.48
CA PRO A 27 -30.72 20.22 -19.60
C PRO A 27 -31.85 19.32 -19.10
N ILE A 28 -33.04 19.51 -19.65
CA ILE A 28 -34.21 18.66 -19.34
C ILE A 28 -34.22 17.51 -20.32
N MET A 29 -34.51 16.30 -19.82
CA MET A 29 -34.68 15.13 -20.64
C MET A 29 -35.96 15.22 -21.48
N THR A 30 -35.86 14.87 -22.75
CA THR A 30 -37.03 14.78 -23.66
C THR A 30 -37.86 13.54 -23.37
N GLU A 31 -39.06 13.45 -23.94
CA GLU A 31 -39.91 12.27 -23.79
C GLU A 31 -39.26 10.98 -24.35
N GLN A 32 -38.36 11.10 -25.33
CA GLN A 32 -37.59 9.99 -25.90
C GLN A 32 -36.38 9.56 -25.04
N GLY A 33 -36.12 10.25 -23.90
CA GLY A 33 -34.98 9.94 -23.04
C GLY A 33 -33.65 10.55 -23.52
N THR A 34 -33.70 11.57 -24.35
CA THR A 34 -32.55 12.28 -24.90
C THR A 34 -32.39 13.66 -24.26
N PHE A 35 -31.25 14.32 -24.48
CA PHE A 35 -30.96 15.69 -24.07
C PHE A 35 -30.53 16.50 -25.29
N ILE A 36 -30.97 17.76 -25.36
CA ILE A 36 -30.51 18.69 -26.39
C ILE A 36 -29.40 19.55 -25.79
N ILE A 37 -28.16 19.34 -26.24
CA ILE A 37 -26.99 20.05 -25.77
C ILE A 37 -26.29 20.72 -26.96
N ASN A 38 -26.17 22.04 -26.92
CA ASN A 38 -25.62 22.82 -28.02
C ASN A 38 -26.30 22.58 -29.38
N GLY A 39 -27.63 22.41 -29.37
CA GLY A 39 -28.41 22.12 -30.57
C GLY A 39 -28.33 20.69 -31.10
N ALA A 40 -27.55 19.80 -30.46
CA ALA A 40 -27.45 18.39 -30.84
C ALA A 40 -28.21 17.51 -29.85
N GLU A 41 -28.98 16.58 -30.37
CA GLU A 41 -29.64 15.54 -29.58
C GLU A 41 -28.61 14.52 -29.12
N ARG A 42 -28.56 14.29 -27.80
CA ARG A 42 -27.60 13.40 -27.15
C ARG A 42 -28.29 12.46 -26.17
N VAL A 43 -27.73 11.28 -25.99
CA VAL A 43 -28.19 10.29 -25.04
C VAL A 43 -27.07 9.94 -24.06
N ILE A 44 -27.42 9.70 -22.80
CA ILE A 44 -26.48 9.23 -21.79
C ILE A 44 -26.31 7.72 -21.96
N ILE A 45 -25.11 7.28 -22.24
CA ILE A 45 -24.75 5.86 -22.34
C ILE A 45 -24.04 5.45 -21.05
N SER A 46 -24.53 4.38 -20.42
CA SER A 46 -23.88 3.79 -19.25
C SER A 46 -22.53 3.19 -19.64
N GLN A 47 -21.50 3.55 -18.90
CA GLN A 47 -20.14 3.03 -19.09
C GLN A 47 -19.88 1.91 -18.10
N LEU A 48 -19.43 0.76 -18.61
CA LEU A 48 -18.94 -0.31 -17.76
C LEU A 48 -17.55 0.05 -17.19
N HIS A 49 -17.40 -0.11 -15.91
CA HIS A 49 -16.11 0.03 -15.23
C HIS A 49 -15.87 -1.19 -14.34
N ARG A 50 -14.61 -1.37 -13.91
CA ARG A 50 -14.29 -2.44 -12.95
C ARG A 50 -14.99 -2.15 -11.62
N SER A 51 -15.59 -3.20 -11.03
CA SER A 51 -16.24 -3.10 -9.73
C SER A 51 -15.22 -2.73 -8.64
N PRO A 52 -15.59 -1.90 -7.65
CA PRO A 52 -14.77 -1.68 -6.48
C PRO A 52 -14.42 -2.99 -5.77
N GLY A 53 -13.25 -3.03 -5.14
CA GLY A 53 -12.73 -4.19 -4.42
C GLY A 53 -11.28 -4.49 -4.77
N ILE A 54 -10.83 -5.70 -4.48
CA ILE A 54 -9.49 -6.18 -4.82
C ILE A 54 -9.54 -7.15 -5.99
N CYS A 55 -8.62 -6.98 -6.94
CA CYS A 55 -8.46 -7.84 -8.11
C CYS A 55 -7.05 -8.39 -8.15
N PHE A 56 -6.91 -9.71 -8.21
CA PHE A 56 -5.64 -10.39 -8.44
C PHE A 56 -5.53 -10.73 -9.93
N GLU A 57 -4.37 -10.49 -10.51
CA GLU A 57 -4.09 -10.76 -11.92
C GLU A 57 -2.80 -11.60 -12.02
N LYS A 58 -2.82 -12.53 -12.99
CA LYS A 58 -1.69 -13.37 -13.35
C LYS A 58 -1.35 -13.13 -14.81
N THR A 59 -0.17 -12.63 -15.09
CA THR A 59 0.27 -12.34 -16.46
C THR A 59 1.51 -13.17 -16.79
N ARG A 60 1.61 -13.62 -18.05
CA ARG A 60 2.82 -14.30 -18.53
C ARG A 60 3.71 -13.29 -19.23
N HIS A 61 4.91 -13.10 -18.72
CA HIS A 61 5.91 -12.25 -19.32
C HIS A 61 6.51 -12.92 -20.59
N THR A 62 7.08 -12.13 -21.51
CA THR A 62 7.73 -12.62 -22.74
C THR A 62 8.87 -13.59 -22.48
N SER A 63 9.53 -13.51 -21.32
CA SER A 63 10.55 -14.45 -20.84
C SER A 63 9.99 -15.82 -20.41
N GLY A 64 8.65 -16.02 -20.43
CA GLY A 64 7.99 -17.23 -19.96
C GLY A 64 7.67 -17.25 -18.45
N ARG A 65 8.22 -16.31 -17.65
CA ARG A 65 7.90 -16.22 -16.22
C ARG A 65 6.48 -15.73 -16.00
N THR A 66 5.86 -16.22 -14.95
CA THR A 66 4.56 -15.75 -14.49
C THR A 66 4.78 -14.61 -13.50
N LEU A 67 4.14 -13.48 -13.76
CA LEU A 67 4.13 -12.33 -12.88
C LEU A 67 2.75 -12.20 -12.25
N TYR A 68 2.74 -11.89 -10.98
CA TYR A 68 1.52 -11.66 -10.21
C TYR A 68 1.36 -10.17 -9.96
N SER A 69 0.12 -9.74 -9.88
CA SER A 69 -0.22 -8.38 -9.48
C SER A 69 -1.57 -8.36 -8.79
N TYR A 70 -1.76 -7.40 -7.90
CA TYR A 70 -3.08 -7.11 -7.38
C TYR A 70 -3.37 -5.62 -7.44
N ARG A 71 -4.64 -5.31 -7.46
CA ARG A 71 -5.14 -3.95 -7.58
C ARG A 71 -6.30 -3.72 -6.63
N ILE A 72 -6.21 -2.68 -5.82
CA ILE A 72 -7.33 -2.21 -5.00
C ILE A 72 -8.00 -1.06 -5.75
N ILE A 73 -9.29 -1.24 -6.03
CA ILE A 73 -10.11 -0.30 -6.79
C ILE A 73 -11.17 0.25 -5.84
N PRO A 74 -11.11 1.55 -5.47
CA PRO A 74 -12.18 2.19 -4.72
C PRO A 74 -13.34 2.58 -5.64
N ASP A 75 -14.49 2.84 -5.06
CA ASP A 75 -15.60 3.51 -5.76
C ASP A 75 -15.24 4.97 -6.05
N ARG A 76 -14.62 5.64 -5.06
CA ARG A 76 -14.07 6.99 -5.20
C ARG A 76 -12.69 7.07 -4.56
N GLY A 77 -11.70 7.58 -5.29
CA GLY A 77 -10.35 7.80 -4.80
C GLY A 77 -9.27 7.24 -5.72
N SER A 78 -8.06 7.14 -5.18
CA SER A 78 -6.89 6.66 -5.91
C SER A 78 -6.83 5.13 -5.94
N TRP A 79 -6.48 4.60 -7.08
CA TRP A 79 -6.21 3.17 -7.24
C TRP A 79 -4.84 2.84 -6.67
N MET A 80 -4.71 1.65 -6.13
CA MET A 80 -3.46 1.07 -5.68
C MET A 80 -3.17 -0.17 -6.50
N ASP A 81 -2.06 -0.17 -7.22
CA ASP A 81 -1.60 -1.32 -8.00
C ASP A 81 -0.30 -1.83 -7.39
N VAL A 82 -0.24 -3.11 -7.04
CA VAL A 82 0.99 -3.79 -6.63
C VAL A 82 1.36 -4.84 -7.65
N GLN A 83 2.62 -4.87 -8.06
CA GLN A 83 3.10 -5.72 -9.15
C GLN A 83 4.45 -6.35 -8.80
N PHE A 84 4.56 -7.64 -9.04
CA PHE A 84 5.83 -8.36 -9.02
C PHE A 84 6.57 -8.12 -10.34
N ASP A 85 7.83 -7.78 -10.24
CA ASP A 85 8.70 -7.55 -11.40
C ASP A 85 9.45 -8.84 -11.78
N ILE A 86 10.01 -8.85 -13.00
CA ILE A 86 10.84 -9.95 -13.52
C ILE A 86 12.11 -10.20 -12.68
N ASN A 87 12.59 -9.17 -11.98
CA ASN A 87 13.75 -9.22 -11.11
C ASN A 87 13.41 -9.60 -9.66
N ASP A 88 12.23 -10.14 -9.43
CA ASP A 88 11.75 -10.57 -8.12
C ASP A 88 11.59 -9.43 -7.09
N PHE A 89 11.29 -8.21 -7.58
CA PHE A 89 10.92 -7.07 -6.73
C PHE A 89 9.44 -6.82 -6.75
N ILE A 90 8.91 -6.32 -5.63
CA ILE A 90 7.52 -5.91 -5.51
C ILE A 90 7.46 -4.38 -5.56
N TYR A 91 6.71 -3.87 -6.52
CA TYR A 91 6.48 -2.44 -6.69
C TYR A 91 5.03 -2.06 -6.46
N ILE A 92 4.84 -0.92 -5.82
CA ILE A 92 3.54 -0.28 -5.66
C ILE A 92 3.44 0.97 -6.53
N TYR A 93 2.26 1.18 -7.12
CA TYR A 93 1.91 2.36 -7.93
C TYR A 93 0.74 3.08 -7.26
N LEU A 94 1.00 4.29 -6.80
CA LEU A 94 0.03 5.13 -6.10
C LEU A 94 -0.57 6.19 -7.03
N ASP A 95 -1.46 5.97 -7.85
CA ASP A 95 -2.03 6.82 -8.89
C ASP A 95 -1.63 6.37 -10.30
N ARG A 96 -2.44 5.51 -10.85
CA ARG A 96 -2.27 4.92 -12.18
C ARG A 96 -2.17 5.96 -13.32
N ARG A 97 -2.75 7.13 -13.16
CA ARG A 97 -2.74 8.19 -14.19
C ARG A 97 -1.32 8.67 -14.51
N ARG A 98 -0.38 8.42 -13.60
CA ARG A 98 1.01 8.83 -13.73
C ARG A 98 1.96 7.64 -13.57
N ARG A 99 2.05 6.78 -14.60
CA ARG A 99 2.83 5.52 -14.66
C ARG A 99 4.27 5.56 -14.15
N ARG A 100 4.86 6.72 -13.91
CA ARG A 100 6.25 6.88 -13.47
C ARG A 100 6.45 6.85 -11.95
N ARG A 101 5.40 6.66 -11.17
CA ARG A 101 5.41 6.75 -9.70
C ARG A 101 5.35 5.38 -9.08
N LYS A 102 6.40 4.57 -9.34
CA LYS A 102 6.57 3.28 -8.68
C LYS A 102 7.52 3.41 -7.50
N PHE A 103 7.21 2.71 -6.43
CA PHE A 103 8.02 2.58 -5.23
C PHE A 103 8.21 1.11 -4.92
N TYR A 104 9.23 0.75 -4.15
CA TYR A 104 9.24 -0.56 -3.51
C TYR A 104 8.06 -0.66 -2.54
N ILE A 105 7.46 -1.84 -2.41
CA ILE A 105 6.37 -2.05 -1.44
C ILE A 105 6.85 -1.72 -0.03
N THR A 106 8.10 -2.01 0.29
CA THR A 106 8.76 -1.72 1.57
C THR A 106 8.81 -0.22 1.89
N THR A 107 9.08 0.63 0.89
CA THR A 107 9.00 2.10 1.08
C THR A 107 7.58 2.52 1.49
N PHE A 108 6.55 1.93 0.90
CA PHE A 108 5.17 2.25 1.26
C PHE A 108 4.80 1.72 2.64
N LEU A 109 5.18 0.48 2.98
CA LEU A 109 4.94 -0.10 4.31
C LEU A 109 5.58 0.74 5.42
N ARG A 110 6.84 1.22 5.22
CA ARG A 110 7.46 2.16 6.17
C ARG A 110 6.64 3.43 6.38
N ALA A 111 6.10 3.97 5.30
CA ALA A 111 5.34 5.23 5.34
C ALA A 111 3.95 5.10 6.00
N ILE A 112 3.40 3.89 6.12
CA ILE A 112 2.08 3.63 6.73
C ILE A 112 2.15 3.07 8.15
N GLY A 113 3.37 2.84 8.71
CA GLY A 113 3.50 2.48 10.12
C GLY A 113 4.43 1.31 10.45
N TYR A 114 5.17 0.77 9.48
CA TYR A 114 6.18 -0.28 9.67
C TYR A 114 7.60 0.27 9.43
N PRO A 115 8.16 1.06 10.38
CA PRO A 115 9.36 1.86 10.14
C PRO A 115 10.63 1.04 9.94
N THR A 116 10.73 -0.14 10.56
CA THR A 116 11.94 -0.96 10.57
C THR A 116 11.83 -2.18 9.65
N ASN A 117 12.97 -2.79 9.28
CA ASN A 117 12.99 -4.06 8.56
C ASN A 117 12.31 -5.16 9.37
N ARG A 118 12.53 -5.15 10.67
CA ARG A 118 11.92 -6.08 11.62
C ARG A 118 10.39 -6.01 11.59
N ASP A 119 9.82 -4.79 11.64
CA ASP A 119 8.36 -4.61 11.64
C ASP A 119 7.75 -5.19 10.36
N ILE A 120 8.37 -4.92 9.21
CA ILE A 120 7.92 -5.43 7.92
C ILE A 120 8.03 -6.96 7.84
N LEU A 121 9.15 -7.52 8.31
CA LEU A 121 9.35 -8.98 8.30
C LEU A 121 8.43 -9.69 9.28
N ALA A 122 8.20 -9.14 10.47
CA ALA A 122 7.32 -9.71 11.48
C ALA A 122 5.86 -9.74 11.04
N GLU A 123 5.45 -8.80 10.15
CA GLU A 123 4.11 -8.78 9.59
C GLU A 123 3.90 -9.83 8.50
N CYS A 124 4.93 -10.06 7.67
CA CYS A 124 4.81 -10.91 6.49
C CYS A 124 5.28 -12.35 6.73
N TYR A 125 6.16 -12.56 7.69
CA TYR A 125 6.81 -13.86 7.96
C TYR A 125 6.79 -14.21 9.43
N GLU A 126 7.01 -15.48 9.72
CA GLU A 126 7.14 -15.97 11.09
C GLU A 126 8.52 -15.58 11.64
N VAL A 127 8.55 -14.60 12.55
CA VAL A 127 9.77 -14.15 13.25
C VAL A 127 9.80 -14.75 14.64
N LYS A 128 10.86 -15.53 14.93
CA LYS A 128 11.03 -16.21 16.22
C LYS A 128 12.45 -16.08 16.75
N LYS A 129 12.56 -16.11 18.08
CA LYS A 129 13.85 -16.26 18.77
C LYS A 129 14.28 -17.72 18.73
N HIS A 130 15.49 -17.94 18.29
CA HIS A 130 16.13 -19.26 18.23
C HIS A 130 17.39 -19.27 19.08
N THR A 131 17.58 -20.34 19.85
CA THR A 131 18.86 -20.56 20.53
C THR A 131 19.88 -21.13 19.53
N THR A 132 21.12 -20.70 19.62
CA THR A 132 22.22 -21.18 18.77
C THR A 132 22.33 -22.72 18.85
N ALA A 133 22.08 -23.30 20.03
CA ALA A 133 22.07 -24.73 20.23
C ALA A 133 20.91 -25.46 19.50
N SER A 134 19.76 -24.79 19.31
CA SER A 134 18.64 -25.35 18.53
C SER A 134 18.90 -25.29 17.03
N LEU A 135 19.56 -24.26 16.57
CA LEU A 135 19.94 -24.10 15.16
C LEU A 135 20.98 -25.12 14.70
N LEU A 136 21.91 -25.50 15.59
CA LEU A 136 22.89 -26.57 15.32
C LEU A 136 22.25 -27.94 15.06
N LYS A 137 21.06 -28.19 15.57
CA LYS A 137 20.32 -29.43 15.37
C LYS A 137 19.49 -29.45 14.08
N GLN A 138 19.35 -28.33 13.46
CA GLN A 138 18.61 -28.21 12.20
C GLN A 138 19.48 -28.63 11.01
N LYS A 139 18.92 -29.46 10.15
CA LYS A 139 19.61 -29.96 8.95
C LYS A 139 19.67 -28.95 7.81
N ASP A 140 18.73 -28.00 7.80
CA ASP A 140 18.62 -27.02 6.77
C ASP A 140 18.41 -25.63 7.39
N LEU A 141 19.28 -24.70 7.02
CA LEU A 141 19.27 -23.32 7.48
C LEU A 141 18.84 -22.36 6.38
N SER A 142 18.59 -22.85 5.17
CA SER A 142 18.35 -22.02 3.98
C SER A 142 17.12 -21.10 4.08
N GLY A 143 16.15 -21.47 4.93
CA GLY A 143 14.95 -20.67 5.19
C GLY A 143 15.11 -19.57 6.24
N PHE A 144 16.22 -19.51 6.97
CA PHE A 144 16.39 -18.56 8.05
C PHE A 144 17.16 -17.32 7.62
N TYR A 145 16.59 -16.15 7.92
CA TYR A 145 17.17 -14.84 7.63
C TYR A 145 17.28 -14.01 8.91
N THR A 146 18.38 -13.27 9.05
CA THR A 146 18.54 -12.29 10.12
C THR A 146 17.54 -11.15 9.94
N VAL A 147 16.94 -10.72 11.05
CA VAL A 147 15.94 -9.64 11.07
C VAL A 147 16.60 -8.30 11.30
N ASP A 148 17.51 -8.26 12.26
CA ASP A 148 18.32 -7.13 12.66
C ASP A 148 19.80 -7.48 12.58
N ASP A 149 20.67 -6.47 12.65
CA ASP A 149 22.11 -6.66 12.84
C ASP A 149 22.39 -7.41 14.12
N ILE A 150 23.18 -8.45 14.02
CA ILE A 150 23.60 -9.24 15.18
C ILE A 150 24.97 -8.75 15.64
N THR A 151 25.00 -8.15 16.86
CA THR A 151 26.19 -7.59 17.47
C THR A 151 26.57 -8.34 18.74
N THR A 152 27.84 -8.26 19.13
CA THR A 152 28.32 -8.71 20.44
C THR A 152 27.90 -7.72 21.55
N GLU A 153 28.15 -8.09 22.83
CA GLU A 153 27.92 -7.18 23.96
C GLU A 153 28.77 -5.89 23.88
N ASP A 154 29.86 -5.92 23.12
CA ASP A 154 30.75 -4.77 22.85
C ASP A 154 30.37 -3.97 21.60
N ASP A 155 29.15 -4.14 21.06
CA ASP A 155 28.66 -3.52 19.82
C ASP A 155 29.49 -3.83 18.55
N VAL A 156 30.21 -4.97 18.53
CA VAL A 156 30.90 -5.42 17.32
C VAL A 156 29.94 -6.21 16.46
N LEU A 157 29.77 -5.78 15.20
CA LEU A 157 28.92 -6.43 14.22
C LEU A 157 29.45 -7.83 13.88
N VAL A 158 28.61 -8.85 14.02
CA VAL A 158 28.91 -10.25 13.70
C VAL A 158 28.26 -10.69 12.40
N ILE A 159 26.97 -10.37 12.22
CA ILE A 159 26.21 -10.66 11.01
C ILE A 159 25.31 -9.47 10.73
N ASP A 160 25.28 -9.04 9.46
CA ASP A 160 24.38 -7.98 8.98
C ASP A 160 22.91 -8.43 9.01
N GLU A 161 22.00 -7.46 9.01
CA GLU A 161 20.57 -7.69 8.82
C GLU A 161 20.25 -8.28 7.43
N LEU A 162 19.11 -8.96 7.31
CA LEU A 162 18.59 -9.52 6.05
C LEU A 162 19.53 -10.55 5.37
N VAL A 163 20.42 -11.17 6.10
CA VAL A 163 21.34 -12.19 5.58
C VAL A 163 20.76 -13.58 5.82
N GLN A 164 20.83 -14.43 4.78
CA GLN A 164 20.47 -15.83 4.89
C GLN A 164 21.49 -16.57 5.79
N LEU A 165 20.98 -17.28 6.75
CA LEU A 165 21.83 -18.00 7.70
C LEU A 165 22.55 -19.16 7.02
N THR A 166 23.84 -19.30 7.31
CA THR A 166 24.69 -20.37 6.82
C THR A 166 25.42 -21.07 7.98
N GLU A 167 26.00 -22.25 7.74
CA GLU A 167 26.81 -22.93 8.75
C GLU A 167 28.00 -22.07 9.24
N ASN A 168 28.57 -21.24 8.35
CA ASN A 168 29.66 -20.34 8.73
C ASN A 168 29.16 -19.24 9.68
N HIS A 169 27.96 -18.72 9.46
CA HIS A 169 27.34 -17.75 10.35
C HIS A 169 27.05 -18.35 11.73
N LEU A 170 26.65 -19.65 11.79
CA LEU A 170 26.50 -20.33 13.08
C LEU A 170 27.80 -20.43 13.86
N LYS A 171 28.92 -20.72 13.18
CA LYS A 171 30.24 -20.75 13.82
C LYS A 171 30.60 -19.36 14.39
N GLN A 172 30.37 -18.30 13.61
CA GLN A 172 30.59 -16.91 14.04
C GLN A 172 29.76 -16.57 15.29
N LEU A 173 28.48 -16.99 15.34
CA LEU A 173 27.62 -16.79 16.52
C LEU A 173 28.14 -17.50 17.76
N ILE A 174 28.65 -18.74 17.60
CA ILE A 174 29.22 -19.52 18.70
C ILE A 174 30.51 -18.88 19.20
N ASP A 175 31.40 -18.47 18.28
CA ASP A 175 32.68 -17.86 18.61
C ASP A 175 32.46 -16.49 19.28
N ALA A 176 31.42 -15.77 18.91
CA ALA A 176 31.00 -14.52 19.53
C ALA A 176 30.22 -14.70 20.85
N GLY A 177 29.93 -15.94 21.27
CA GLY A 177 29.20 -16.24 22.52
C GLY A 177 27.72 -15.90 22.50
N ILE A 178 27.12 -15.68 21.32
CA ILE A 178 25.72 -15.29 21.18
C ILE A 178 24.83 -16.53 21.34
N LYS A 179 23.97 -16.51 22.35
CA LYS A 179 23.13 -17.66 22.73
C LYS A 179 21.78 -17.67 22.04
N GLU A 180 21.22 -16.50 21.77
CA GLU A 180 19.90 -16.33 21.16
C GLU A 180 19.97 -15.32 20.01
N VAL A 181 19.26 -15.63 18.93
CA VAL A 181 19.13 -14.78 17.75
C VAL A 181 17.68 -14.75 17.30
N GLU A 182 17.22 -13.61 16.81
CA GLU A 182 15.89 -13.49 16.22
C GLU A 182 16.00 -13.67 14.71
N LEU A 183 15.22 -14.61 14.17
CA LEU A 183 15.27 -14.98 12.76
C LEU A 183 13.87 -15.01 12.15
N ALA A 184 13.78 -14.59 10.90
CA ALA A 184 12.59 -14.78 10.07
C ALA A 184 12.72 -16.10 9.29
N TYR A 185 11.63 -16.88 9.26
CA TYR A 185 11.57 -18.06 8.41
C TYR A 185 10.87 -17.72 7.10
N ILE A 186 11.59 -17.90 5.98
CA ILE A 186 11.14 -17.57 4.63
C ILE A 186 11.27 -18.84 3.78
N ALA A 187 10.17 -19.29 3.21
CA ALA A 187 10.13 -20.47 2.36
C ALA A 187 11.01 -20.27 1.11
N GLU A 188 11.54 -21.38 0.59
CA GLU A 188 12.34 -21.35 -0.62
C GLU A 188 11.54 -20.76 -1.79
N GLY A 189 12.11 -19.77 -2.46
CA GLY A 189 11.47 -19.07 -3.59
C GLY A 189 10.60 -17.87 -3.19
N ASP A 190 10.43 -17.57 -1.90
CA ASP A 190 9.65 -16.42 -1.41
C ASP A 190 10.54 -15.30 -0.81
N ASN A 191 11.63 -15.01 -1.48
CA ASN A 191 12.58 -13.98 -1.02
C ASN A 191 12.36 -12.58 -1.63
N TYR A 192 11.19 -12.34 -2.20
CA TYR A 192 10.84 -11.08 -2.87
C TYR A 192 10.97 -9.87 -1.96
N LEU A 193 10.45 -9.98 -0.73
CA LEU A 193 10.46 -8.90 0.23
C LEU A 193 11.88 -8.59 0.73
N ILE A 194 12.70 -9.62 0.99
CA ILE A 194 14.12 -9.45 1.34
C ILE A 194 14.86 -8.69 0.23
N GLY A 195 14.61 -9.06 -1.03
CA GLY A 195 15.17 -8.35 -2.19
C GLY A 195 14.79 -6.87 -2.21
N CYS A 196 13.52 -6.57 -1.92
CA CYS A 196 13.03 -5.20 -1.83
C CYS A 196 13.69 -4.44 -0.67
N LEU A 197 13.74 -5.01 0.54
CA LEU A 197 14.34 -4.39 1.72
C LEU A 197 15.81 -4.02 1.52
N ARG A 198 16.59 -4.91 0.87
CA ARG A 198 18.00 -4.65 0.54
C ARG A 198 18.21 -3.53 -0.47
N LYS A 199 17.27 -3.34 -1.39
CA LYS A 199 17.35 -2.35 -2.49
C LYS A 199 16.61 -1.05 -2.20
N ASP A 200 15.77 -1.04 -1.18
CA ASP A 200 15.00 0.15 -0.79
C ASP A 200 15.95 1.27 -0.34
N PRO A 201 15.87 2.47 -0.94
CA PRO A 201 16.66 3.62 -0.49
C PRO A 201 16.19 4.16 0.86
N ALA A 202 14.94 3.91 1.26
CA ALA A 202 14.39 4.36 2.54
C ALA A 202 14.80 3.38 3.65
N ARG A 203 15.31 3.92 4.77
CA ARG A 203 15.72 3.12 5.93
C ARG A 203 14.76 3.26 7.12
N ASN A 204 13.96 4.30 7.12
CA ASN A 204 13.01 4.64 8.18
C ASN A 204 11.75 5.28 7.61
N GLU A 205 10.77 5.57 8.47
CA GLU A 205 9.51 6.22 8.09
C GLU A 205 9.72 7.58 7.42
N GLU A 206 10.66 8.39 7.95
CA GLU A 206 10.91 9.73 7.41
C GLU A 206 11.46 9.71 5.98
N ASP A 207 12.41 8.82 5.72
CA ASP A 207 13.00 8.67 4.39
C ASP A 207 11.95 8.18 3.39
N ALA A 208 11.12 7.22 3.81
CA ALA A 208 10.03 6.69 3.01
C ALA A 208 9.00 7.78 2.66
N LEU A 209 8.59 8.58 3.63
CA LEU A 209 7.68 9.70 3.44
C LEU A 209 8.26 10.76 2.50
N LYS A 210 9.54 11.12 2.67
CA LYS A 210 10.25 12.08 1.80
C LYS A 210 10.36 11.55 0.37
N GLU A 211 10.69 10.26 0.20
CA GLU A 211 10.80 9.63 -1.12
C GLU A 211 9.45 9.59 -1.85
N ILE A 212 8.38 9.18 -1.17
CA ILE A 212 7.02 9.18 -1.73
C ILE A 212 6.61 10.61 -2.10
N TYR A 213 6.80 11.58 -1.20
CA TYR A 213 6.42 12.97 -1.45
C TYR A 213 7.16 13.56 -2.64
N ARG A 214 8.49 13.37 -2.72
CA ARG A 214 9.33 13.85 -3.82
C ARG A 214 8.85 13.34 -5.18
N ARG A 215 8.48 12.06 -5.26
CA ARG A 215 7.96 11.47 -6.50
C ARG A 215 6.52 11.87 -6.81
N MET A 216 5.70 12.06 -5.78
CA MET A 216 4.30 12.45 -5.96
C MET A 216 4.15 13.94 -6.29
N ARG A 217 5.03 14.78 -5.77
CA ARG A 217 5.04 16.23 -5.95
C ARG A 217 6.43 16.75 -6.34
N PRO A 218 6.88 16.46 -7.58
CA PRO A 218 8.16 16.95 -8.05
C PRO A 218 8.12 18.48 -8.11
N GLY A 219 9.10 19.12 -7.48
CA GLY A 219 9.20 20.59 -7.39
C GLY A 219 8.86 21.17 -6.02
N ASP A 220 8.11 20.46 -5.18
CA ASP A 220 7.85 20.87 -3.81
C ASP A 220 8.94 20.33 -2.86
N PRO A 221 9.46 21.11 -1.91
CA PRO A 221 10.37 20.61 -0.90
C PRO A 221 9.68 19.55 -0.03
N PRO A 222 10.32 18.39 0.24
CA PRO A 222 9.71 17.34 1.03
C PRO A 222 9.57 17.76 2.48
N ASN A 223 8.34 17.86 2.96
CA ASN A 223 7.99 18.09 4.36
C ASN A 223 7.25 16.85 4.89
N ILE A 224 7.69 16.33 6.02
CA ILE A 224 7.16 15.10 6.64
C ILE A 224 5.65 15.22 6.91
N ASN A 225 5.21 16.34 7.48
CA ASN A 225 3.80 16.56 7.80
C ASN A 225 2.93 16.58 6.52
N ASN A 226 3.42 17.25 5.47
CA ASN A 226 2.74 17.27 4.18
C ASN A 226 2.72 15.89 3.52
N ALA A 227 3.78 15.09 3.68
CA ALA A 227 3.85 13.73 3.17
C ALA A 227 2.87 12.81 3.89
N LYS A 228 2.79 12.87 5.22
CA LYS A 228 1.79 12.13 6.02
C LYS A 228 0.37 12.52 5.62
N LEU A 229 0.10 13.81 5.47
CA LEU A 229 -1.20 14.29 5.00
C LEU A 229 -1.52 13.83 3.58
N LEU A 230 -0.53 13.73 2.70
CA LEU A 230 -0.71 13.24 1.34
C LEU A 230 -1.17 11.77 1.35
N ILE A 231 -0.47 10.89 2.05
CA ILE A 231 -0.81 9.47 2.15
C ILE A 231 -2.18 9.30 2.82
N LYS A 232 -2.43 10.01 3.92
CA LYS A 232 -3.72 10.00 4.59
C LYS A 232 -4.86 10.36 3.65
N ARG A 233 -4.69 11.40 2.83
CA ARG A 233 -5.70 11.85 1.85
C ARG A 233 -5.90 10.86 0.71
N LEU A 234 -4.90 10.08 0.35
CA LEU A 234 -4.99 9.13 -0.75
C LEU A 234 -5.82 7.90 -0.39
N PHE A 235 -5.71 7.39 0.87
CA PHE A 235 -6.22 6.08 1.24
C PHE A 235 -7.04 6.04 2.54
N PHE A 236 -6.81 6.96 3.48
CA PHE A 236 -7.33 6.91 4.84
C PHE A 236 -8.31 8.05 5.20
N ASP A 237 -8.62 8.93 4.27
CA ASP A 237 -9.57 10.04 4.46
C ASP A 237 -10.92 9.71 3.80
N ASN A 238 -11.95 9.47 4.60
CA ASN A 238 -13.30 9.13 4.15
C ASN A 238 -13.98 10.18 3.25
N ARG A 239 -13.47 11.42 3.27
CA ARG A 239 -13.95 12.48 2.37
C ARG A 239 -13.42 12.33 0.95
N ARG A 240 -12.27 11.67 0.78
CA ARG A 240 -11.53 11.59 -0.49
C ARG A 240 -11.42 10.18 -1.03
N TYR A 241 -11.48 9.19 -0.17
CA TYR A 241 -11.38 7.77 -0.48
C TYR A 241 -12.62 7.04 0.03
N ASP A 242 -13.25 6.27 -0.83
CA ASP A 242 -14.42 5.47 -0.49
C ASP A 242 -14.38 4.15 -1.29
N LEU A 243 -14.25 3.04 -0.59
CA LEU A 243 -14.36 1.70 -1.19
C LEU A 243 -15.78 1.36 -1.63
N GLY A 244 -16.78 2.08 -1.12
CA GLY A 244 -18.16 1.68 -1.21
C GLY A 244 -18.47 0.43 -0.38
N ALA A 245 -19.76 0.13 -0.19
CA ALA A 245 -20.17 -1.07 0.53
C ALA A 245 -19.75 -2.35 -0.21
N VAL A 246 -19.87 -2.35 -1.54
CA VAL A 246 -19.50 -3.48 -2.40
C VAL A 246 -17.99 -3.73 -2.38
N GLY A 247 -17.18 -2.67 -2.43
CA GLY A 247 -15.72 -2.78 -2.37
C GLY A 247 -15.25 -3.34 -1.04
N ARG A 248 -15.79 -2.85 0.09
CA ARG A 248 -15.46 -3.38 1.42
C ARG A 248 -15.90 -4.84 1.56
N TYR A 249 -17.10 -5.19 1.12
CA TYR A 249 -17.57 -6.58 1.14
C TYR A 249 -16.62 -7.51 0.38
N LYS A 250 -16.23 -7.15 -0.85
CA LYS A 250 -15.31 -7.96 -1.66
C LYS A 250 -13.91 -8.05 -1.07
N LEU A 251 -13.41 -6.98 -0.42
CA LEU A 251 -12.15 -7.03 0.30
C LEU A 251 -12.24 -8.04 1.46
N ASN A 252 -13.26 -7.91 2.31
CA ASN A 252 -13.47 -8.79 3.45
C ASN A 252 -13.55 -10.27 3.01
N GLU A 253 -14.33 -10.55 1.97
CA GLU A 253 -14.47 -11.90 1.44
C GLU A 253 -13.13 -12.47 0.94
N ARG A 254 -12.39 -11.68 0.17
CA ARG A 254 -11.10 -12.10 -0.43
C ARG A 254 -10.00 -12.26 0.59
N LEU A 255 -9.91 -11.36 1.55
CA LEU A 255 -8.85 -11.32 2.58
C LEU A 255 -9.27 -12.01 3.88
N LYS A 256 -10.48 -12.62 3.92
CA LYS A 256 -11.05 -13.29 5.09
C LYS A 256 -11.08 -12.38 6.34
N GLN A 257 -11.39 -11.11 6.13
CA GLN A 257 -11.52 -10.10 7.17
C GLN A 257 -12.98 -9.91 7.55
N ASP A 258 -13.25 -9.51 8.79
CA ASP A 258 -14.57 -9.15 9.27
C ASP A 258 -14.62 -7.67 9.70
N ILE A 259 -14.34 -6.78 8.74
CA ILE A 259 -14.36 -5.34 8.95
C ILE A 259 -15.77 -4.82 8.65
N PRO A 260 -16.33 -3.93 9.48
CA PRO A 260 -17.68 -3.38 9.25
C PRO A 260 -17.80 -2.72 7.87
N LEU A 261 -18.91 -2.97 7.16
CA LEU A 261 -19.18 -2.39 5.83
C LEU A 261 -19.31 -0.85 5.86
N THR A 262 -19.45 -0.27 7.04
CA THR A 262 -19.44 1.18 7.25
C THR A 262 -18.05 1.79 7.20
N LEU A 263 -16.99 1.01 7.45
CA LEU A 263 -15.61 1.44 7.31
C LEU A 263 -15.19 1.33 5.83
N ARG A 264 -15.25 2.44 5.11
CA ARG A 264 -15.07 2.48 3.66
C ARG A 264 -13.71 3.01 3.21
N VAL A 265 -12.81 3.30 4.13
CA VAL A 265 -11.41 3.66 3.86
C VAL A 265 -10.52 2.43 3.97
N LEU A 266 -9.31 2.48 3.42
CA LEU A 266 -8.33 1.43 3.69
C LEU A 266 -7.94 1.47 5.18
N ASP A 267 -7.63 0.31 5.71
CA ASP A 267 -7.03 0.10 7.02
C ASP A 267 -5.63 -0.47 6.76
N PRO A 268 -4.59 -0.10 7.50
CA PRO A 268 -3.27 -0.73 7.38
C PRO A 268 -3.35 -2.26 7.39
N ARG A 269 -4.19 -2.84 8.22
CA ARG A 269 -4.47 -4.29 8.25
C ARG A 269 -5.05 -4.87 6.95
N SER A 270 -5.63 -4.04 6.08
CA SER A 270 -6.14 -4.51 4.79
C SER A 270 -5.03 -4.89 3.81
N GLU A 271 -3.80 -4.46 4.09
CA GLU A 271 -2.61 -4.73 3.27
C GLU A 271 -1.78 -5.89 3.81
N GLU A 272 -1.85 -6.15 5.11
CA GLU A 272 -1.17 -7.25 5.80
C GLU A 272 -1.53 -8.62 5.21
N HIS A 273 -2.76 -8.80 4.79
CA HIS A 273 -3.26 -10.08 4.26
C HIS A 273 -3.17 -10.21 2.73
N THR A 274 -2.56 -9.25 2.03
CA THR A 274 -2.35 -9.30 0.57
C THR A 274 -0.94 -9.74 0.17
N SER A 275 -0.04 -9.87 1.11
CA SER A 275 1.33 -10.35 0.91
C SER A 275 1.45 -11.88 0.93
#